data_bfa7d298e9810ccad32f5aeea1fa626f
#
_entry.id   bfa7d298e9810ccad32f5aeea1fa626f
#
_cell.length_a   1.000
_cell.length_b   1.000
_cell.length_c   1.000
_cell.angle_alpha   90.00
_cell.angle_beta   90.00
_cell.angle_gamma   90.00
#
_symmetry.space_group_name_H-M   'P 1'
#
loop_
_entity.id
_entity.type
_entity.pdbx_description
1 polymer ?
#
loop_
_entity_poly.entity_id
_entity_poly.type
_entity_poly.pdbx_seq_one_letter_code
_entity_poly.pdbx_strand_id
1 'polypeptide(L)'
;MFNEFERSGVSLRYPANWRLEADGSDDPDAWTISIHSPETAFLLVSLRPDASDPAQLADQALGALREEYEELDAENRVETLAGQAAIGHDIDFLTVDTATSCRTRCLQTASGPLLLMSQTSEYDRDRHEPVLLAIMASVQVEDWD
;
A
#
# COMPACT_ATOMS: atom_id res chain seq x y z
N MET A 1 -17.49 3.10 12.56
CA MET A 1 -16.77 2.11 13.35
C MET A 1 -15.57 1.60 12.58
N PHE A 2 -14.44 1.46 13.26
CA PHE A 2 -13.16 1.08 12.65
C PHE A 2 -12.57 -0.12 13.35
N ASN A 3 -11.83 -0.92 12.58
CA ASN A 3 -10.94 -1.94 13.11
C ASN A 3 -9.51 -1.41 13.09
N GLU A 4 -8.66 -1.97 13.91
CA GLU A 4 -7.25 -1.61 13.98
C GLU A 4 -6.40 -2.83 13.69
N PHE A 5 -5.33 -2.62 12.91
CA PHE A 5 -4.29 -3.62 12.67
C PHE A 5 -3.01 -3.13 13.30
N GLU A 6 -2.28 -4.03 13.94
CA GLU A 6 -0.96 -3.73 14.49
C GLU A 6 -0.06 -4.95 14.38
N ARG A 7 1.14 -4.75 13.83
CA ARG A 7 2.16 -5.79 13.75
C ARG A 7 3.52 -5.15 13.48
N SER A 8 4.57 -5.65 14.14
CA SER A 8 5.96 -5.21 13.93
C SER A 8 6.15 -3.71 14.09
N GLY A 9 5.42 -3.08 15.01
CA GLY A 9 5.50 -1.64 15.24
C GLY A 9 4.74 -0.80 14.22
N VAL A 10 3.99 -1.43 13.31
CA VAL A 10 3.15 -0.75 12.30
C VAL A 10 1.70 -0.88 12.72
N SER A 11 0.99 0.25 12.75
CA SER A 11 -0.45 0.23 13.02
C SER A 11 -1.22 1.05 12.00
N LEU A 12 -2.47 0.69 11.79
CA LEU A 12 -3.37 1.45 10.93
C LEU A 12 -4.81 1.14 11.31
N ARG A 13 -5.73 1.98 10.82
CA ARG A 13 -7.17 1.80 11.03
C ARG A 13 -7.88 1.68 9.69
N TYR A 14 -8.88 0.83 9.66
CA TYR A 14 -9.69 0.63 8.46
C TYR A 14 -11.16 0.43 8.83
N PRO A 15 -12.09 0.71 7.89
CA PRO A 15 -13.52 0.56 8.19
C PRO A 15 -13.89 -0.88 8.53
N ALA A 16 -14.82 -1.05 9.46
CA ALA A 16 -15.24 -2.37 9.93
C ALA A 16 -15.89 -3.22 8.84
N ASN A 17 -16.43 -2.60 7.77
CA ASN A 17 -17.02 -3.33 6.65
C ASN A 17 -16.03 -3.69 5.55
N TRP A 18 -14.75 -3.35 5.71
CA TRP A 18 -13.68 -3.84 4.84
C TRP A 18 -13.08 -5.10 5.45
N ARG A 19 -12.54 -5.97 4.60
CA ARG A 19 -12.02 -7.28 5.04
C ARG A 19 -10.51 -7.31 4.99
N LEU A 20 -9.88 -7.69 6.10
CA LEU A 20 -8.43 -7.88 6.16
C LEU A 20 -8.10 -9.35 5.90
N GLU A 21 -7.16 -9.57 4.99
CA GLU A 21 -6.61 -10.90 4.69
C GLU A 21 -5.11 -10.87 4.89
N ALA A 22 -4.58 -11.88 5.56
CA ALA A 22 -3.15 -12.04 5.74
C ALA A 22 -2.61 -13.01 4.71
N ASP A 23 -1.45 -12.67 4.13
CA ASP A 23 -0.71 -13.62 3.30
C ASP A 23 -0.19 -14.75 4.19
N GLY A 24 -0.22 -15.96 3.69
CA GLY A 24 0.20 -17.15 4.41
C GLY A 24 1.72 -17.35 4.49
N SER A 25 2.50 -16.28 4.45
CA SER A 25 3.95 -16.35 4.56
C SER A 25 4.38 -16.91 5.94
N ASP A 26 5.36 -17.81 5.93
CA ASP A 26 5.94 -18.36 7.16
C ASP A 26 7.02 -17.47 7.79
N ASP A 27 7.42 -16.39 7.10
CA ASP A 27 8.46 -15.51 7.61
C ASP A 27 7.88 -14.50 8.61
N PRO A 28 8.29 -14.56 9.89
CA PRO A 28 7.76 -13.63 10.89
C PRO A 28 8.24 -12.19 10.70
N ASP A 29 9.34 -11.99 9.97
CA ASP A 29 9.95 -10.68 9.77
C ASP A 29 9.50 -10.01 8.48
N ALA A 30 8.94 -10.76 7.54
CA ALA A 30 8.41 -10.25 6.28
C ALA A 30 6.97 -10.72 6.12
N TRP A 31 6.04 -9.78 6.12
CA TRP A 31 4.62 -10.12 6.04
C TRP A 31 3.89 -9.20 5.07
N THR A 32 2.77 -9.69 4.58
CA THR A 32 1.89 -8.95 3.70
C THR A 32 0.46 -9.15 4.14
N ILE A 33 -0.29 -8.06 4.24
CA ILE A 33 -1.74 -8.10 4.44
C ILE A 33 -2.40 -7.31 3.32
N SER A 34 -3.67 -7.60 3.07
CA SER A 34 -4.49 -6.80 2.17
C SER A 34 -5.82 -6.50 2.84
N ILE A 35 -6.32 -5.29 2.62
CA ILE A 35 -7.57 -4.80 3.18
C ILE A 35 -8.48 -4.49 1.99
N HIS A 36 -9.58 -5.24 1.89
CA HIS A 36 -10.47 -5.21 0.73
C HIS A 36 -11.76 -4.49 1.04
N SER A 37 -12.16 -3.59 0.12
CA SER A 37 -13.49 -2.99 0.17
C SER A 37 -14.57 -4.02 -0.15
N PRO A 38 -15.85 -3.68 0.06
CA PRO A 38 -16.93 -4.55 -0.42
C PRO A 38 -17.02 -4.67 -1.94
N GLU A 39 -16.27 -3.85 -2.68
CA GLU A 39 -16.22 -3.87 -4.15
C GLU A 39 -14.83 -4.26 -4.63
N THR A 40 -14.16 -3.42 -5.43
CA THR A 40 -12.89 -3.81 -6.07
C THR A 40 -11.66 -3.15 -5.47
N ALA A 41 -11.83 -2.13 -4.63
CA ALA A 41 -10.70 -1.40 -4.06
C ALA A 41 -10.01 -2.21 -2.98
N PHE A 42 -8.69 -2.07 -2.90
CA PHE A 42 -7.93 -2.70 -1.81
C PHE A 42 -6.67 -1.91 -1.49
N LEU A 43 -6.16 -2.14 -0.30
CA LEU A 43 -4.85 -1.66 0.15
C LEU A 43 -4.01 -2.86 0.53
N LEU A 44 -2.83 -2.96 -0.07
CA LEU A 44 -1.83 -3.96 0.30
C LEU A 44 -0.80 -3.27 1.21
N VAL A 45 -0.45 -3.93 2.30
CA VAL A 45 0.58 -3.47 3.24
C VAL A 45 1.59 -4.58 3.39
N SER A 46 2.85 -4.29 3.05
CA SER A 46 3.88 -5.31 3.01
C SER A 46 5.16 -4.83 3.67
N LEU A 47 5.60 -5.53 4.69
CA LEU A 47 6.88 -5.28 5.33
C LEU A 47 7.96 -6.09 4.63
N ARG A 48 8.99 -5.40 4.13
CA ARG A 48 10.03 -5.98 3.28
C ARG A 48 11.42 -5.66 3.81
N PRO A 49 11.88 -6.36 4.87
CA PRO A 49 13.20 -6.09 5.44
C PRO A 49 14.35 -6.42 4.49
N ASP A 50 14.10 -7.22 3.45
CA ASP A 50 15.09 -7.56 2.43
C ASP A 50 15.36 -6.41 1.44
N ALA A 51 14.48 -5.41 1.35
CA ALA A 51 14.75 -4.23 0.55
C ALA A 51 15.77 -3.33 1.26
N SER A 52 16.64 -2.68 0.51
CA SER A 52 17.69 -1.86 1.12
C SER A 52 17.18 -0.55 1.69
N ASP A 53 16.16 0.04 1.05
CA ASP A 53 15.55 1.29 1.51
C ASP A 53 14.19 1.47 0.84
N PRO A 54 13.39 2.48 1.26
CA PRO A 54 12.08 2.71 0.65
C PRO A 54 12.12 3.02 -0.85
N ALA A 55 13.17 3.70 -1.34
CA ALA A 55 13.28 4.00 -2.77
C ALA A 55 13.44 2.71 -3.59
N GLN A 56 14.27 1.78 -3.13
CA GLN A 56 14.42 0.50 -3.79
C GLN A 56 13.10 -0.28 -3.79
N LEU A 57 12.40 -0.26 -2.67
CA LEU A 57 11.12 -0.96 -2.57
C LEU A 57 10.09 -0.37 -3.54
N ALA A 58 10.04 0.96 -3.67
CA ALA A 58 9.15 1.62 -4.62
C ALA A 58 9.49 1.22 -6.06
N ASP A 59 10.77 1.15 -6.41
CA ASP A 59 11.21 0.75 -7.74
C ASP A 59 10.89 -0.71 -8.03
N GLN A 60 11.03 -1.59 -7.04
CA GLN A 60 10.66 -3.00 -7.19
C GLN A 60 9.16 -3.17 -7.43
N ALA A 61 8.32 -2.41 -6.71
CA ALA A 61 6.88 -2.47 -6.88
C ALA A 61 6.47 -1.99 -8.28
N LEU A 62 7.05 -0.88 -8.74
CA LEU A 62 6.78 -0.38 -10.09
C LEU A 62 7.25 -1.36 -11.16
N GLY A 63 8.43 -1.95 -10.98
CA GLY A 63 8.96 -2.94 -11.92
C GLY A 63 8.06 -4.15 -12.05
N ALA A 64 7.52 -4.64 -10.95
CA ALA A 64 6.59 -5.77 -10.97
C ALA A 64 5.32 -5.45 -11.76
N LEU A 65 4.78 -4.23 -11.60
CA LEU A 65 3.61 -3.81 -12.36
C LEU A 65 3.92 -3.66 -13.85
N ARG A 66 5.10 -3.16 -14.20
CA ARG A 66 5.51 -3.02 -15.60
C ARG A 66 5.69 -4.37 -16.31
N GLU A 67 6.03 -5.41 -15.58
CA GLU A 67 6.11 -6.76 -16.13
C GLU A 67 4.74 -7.34 -16.43
N GLU A 68 3.72 -6.94 -15.67
CA GLU A 68 2.37 -7.46 -15.80
C GLU A 68 1.52 -6.65 -16.77
N TYR A 69 1.72 -5.33 -16.83
CA TYR A 69 0.90 -4.42 -17.65
C TYR A 69 1.78 -3.69 -18.65
N GLU A 70 1.55 -3.90 -19.95
CA GLU A 70 2.36 -3.30 -21.02
C GLU A 70 2.19 -1.79 -21.11
N GLU A 71 0.96 -1.30 -20.91
CA GLU A 71 0.68 0.13 -20.95
C GLU A 71 0.43 0.64 -19.54
N LEU A 72 1.39 1.40 -19.04
CA LEU A 72 1.36 1.89 -17.68
C LEU A 72 1.98 3.28 -17.63
N ASP A 73 1.26 4.22 -17.04
CA ASP A 73 1.78 5.56 -16.75
C ASP A 73 2.12 5.64 -15.26
N ALA A 74 3.29 6.17 -14.94
CA ALA A 74 3.73 6.33 -13.57
C ALA A 74 4.34 7.70 -13.35
N GLU A 75 4.00 8.33 -12.23
CA GLU A 75 4.58 9.60 -11.79
C GLU A 75 5.17 9.43 -10.40
N ASN A 76 6.38 9.98 -10.20
CA ASN A 76 7.01 9.98 -8.88
C ASN A 76 6.20 10.83 -7.91
N ARG A 77 6.07 10.37 -6.67
CA ARG A 77 5.38 11.09 -5.60
C ARG A 77 6.13 10.98 -4.29
N VAL A 78 6.10 12.06 -3.54
CA VAL A 78 6.58 12.09 -2.15
C VAL A 78 5.51 12.80 -1.33
N GLU A 79 5.12 12.18 -0.23
CA GLU A 79 4.19 12.81 0.71
C GLU A 79 4.56 12.41 2.14
N THR A 80 4.05 13.14 3.11
CA THR A 80 4.32 12.84 4.51
C THR A 80 3.30 11.82 5.02
N LEU A 81 3.78 10.67 5.48
CA LEU A 81 2.98 9.66 6.16
C LEU A 81 3.73 9.22 7.40
N ALA A 82 3.02 9.00 8.50
CA ALA A 82 3.63 8.56 9.75
C ALA A 82 4.81 9.46 10.20
N GLY A 83 4.70 10.76 9.91
CA GLY A 83 5.72 11.74 10.30
C GLY A 83 7.00 11.74 9.49
N GLN A 84 7.03 11.03 8.35
CA GLN A 84 8.22 10.96 7.51
C GLN A 84 7.87 11.03 6.03
N ALA A 85 8.89 11.22 5.20
CA ALA A 85 8.70 11.22 3.75
C ALA A 85 8.42 9.79 3.28
N ALA A 86 7.27 9.61 2.66
CA ALA A 86 6.88 8.36 2.00
C ALA A 86 7.04 8.57 0.50
N ILE A 87 7.82 7.73 -0.15
CA ILE A 87 8.15 7.86 -1.56
C ILE A 87 7.53 6.74 -2.36
N GLY A 88 7.13 7.04 -3.58
CA GLY A 88 6.51 6.05 -4.43
C GLY A 88 6.03 6.64 -5.74
N HIS A 89 4.96 6.07 -6.26
CA HIS A 89 4.43 6.44 -7.57
C HIS A 89 2.91 6.49 -7.55
N ASP A 90 2.36 7.39 -8.36
CA ASP A 90 0.97 7.30 -8.78
C ASP A 90 0.98 6.63 -10.15
N ILE A 91 0.20 5.57 -10.29
CA ILE A 91 0.28 4.66 -11.44
C ILE A 91 -1.11 4.47 -12.02
N ASP A 92 -1.23 4.60 -13.32
CA ASP A 92 -2.47 4.32 -14.05
C ASP A 92 -2.20 3.27 -15.11
N PHE A 93 -3.06 2.27 -15.19
CA PHE A 93 -2.95 1.23 -16.21
C PHE A 93 -4.32 0.72 -16.62
N LEU A 94 -4.36 0.08 -17.79
CA LEU A 94 -5.58 -0.51 -18.33
C LEU A 94 -5.51 -2.02 -18.20
N THR A 95 -6.58 -2.61 -17.69
CA THR A 95 -6.84 -4.03 -17.84
C THR A 95 -7.73 -4.23 -19.06
N VAL A 96 -8.16 -5.45 -19.32
CA VAL A 96 -8.91 -5.78 -20.55
C VAL A 96 -10.13 -4.86 -20.75
N ASP A 97 -10.80 -4.48 -19.65
CA ASP A 97 -12.05 -3.74 -19.71
C ASP A 97 -12.15 -2.60 -18.68
N THR A 98 -11.07 -2.26 -18.02
CA THR A 98 -11.14 -1.32 -16.88
C THR A 98 -9.88 -0.49 -16.76
N ALA A 99 -10.06 0.82 -16.50
CA ALA A 99 -8.97 1.69 -16.09
C ALA A 99 -8.78 1.55 -14.57
N THR A 100 -7.53 1.39 -14.15
CA THR A 100 -7.17 1.15 -12.76
C THR A 100 -6.15 2.17 -12.31
N SER A 101 -6.34 2.72 -11.11
CA SER A 101 -5.38 3.62 -10.45
C SER A 101 -4.76 2.92 -9.27
N CYS A 102 -3.44 3.05 -9.17
CA CYS A 102 -2.66 2.44 -8.10
C CYS A 102 -1.74 3.50 -7.52
N ARG A 103 -1.56 3.49 -6.21
CA ARG A 103 -0.61 4.36 -5.53
C ARG A 103 0.30 3.53 -4.66
N THR A 104 1.60 3.72 -4.84
CA THR A 104 2.58 3.11 -3.94
C THR A 104 3.21 4.19 -3.08
N ARG A 105 3.37 3.91 -1.79
CA ARG A 105 4.07 4.77 -0.85
C ARG A 105 4.93 3.88 0.03
N CYS A 106 6.20 4.15 0.03
CA CYS A 106 7.16 3.35 0.79
C CYS A 106 7.81 4.21 1.85
N LEU A 107 7.93 3.67 3.05
CA LEU A 107 8.50 4.37 4.19
C LEU A 107 9.34 3.42 5.02
N GLN A 108 10.17 4.00 5.89
CA GLN A 108 11.07 3.23 6.72
C GLN A 108 10.45 2.96 8.08
N THR A 109 10.55 1.71 8.54
CA THR A 109 10.18 1.34 9.91
C THR A 109 11.38 0.76 10.64
N ALA A 110 11.26 0.58 11.96
CA ALA A 110 12.31 -0.07 12.74
C ALA A 110 12.58 -1.50 12.28
N SER A 111 11.59 -2.14 11.66
CA SER A 111 11.70 -3.52 11.19
C SER A 111 12.03 -3.63 9.70
N GLY A 112 12.19 -2.52 8.99
CA GLY A 112 12.55 -2.50 7.58
C GLY A 112 11.63 -1.61 6.74
N PRO A 113 11.87 -1.54 5.42
CA PRO A 113 11.00 -0.79 4.52
C PRO A 113 9.60 -1.37 4.45
N LEU A 114 8.61 -0.49 4.40
CA LEU A 114 7.19 -0.83 4.36
C LEU A 114 6.58 -0.30 3.07
N LEU A 115 5.87 -1.16 2.36
CA LEU A 115 5.13 -0.79 1.15
C LEU A 115 3.65 -0.65 1.48
N LEU A 116 3.07 0.49 1.09
CA LEU A 116 1.63 0.69 1.03
C LEU A 116 1.25 0.80 -0.44
N MET A 117 0.34 -0.04 -0.91
CA MET A 117 -0.10 -0.02 -2.29
C MET A 117 -1.62 -0.06 -2.35
N SER A 118 -2.22 1.04 -2.76
CA SER A 118 -3.68 1.13 -2.93
C SER A 118 -4.05 0.94 -4.38
N GLN A 119 -5.23 0.37 -4.62
CA GLN A 119 -5.72 0.16 -5.98
C GLN A 119 -7.23 0.35 -6.04
N THR A 120 -7.68 1.12 -7.04
CA THR A 120 -9.10 1.33 -7.32
C THR A 120 -9.35 1.21 -8.81
N SER A 121 -10.53 0.70 -9.19
CA SER A 121 -10.98 0.74 -10.57
C SER A 121 -11.80 2.01 -10.83
N GLU A 122 -11.97 2.36 -12.11
CA GLU A 122 -12.80 3.51 -12.48
C GLU A 122 -14.25 3.40 -12.01
N TYR A 123 -14.74 2.17 -11.78
CA TYR A 123 -16.12 1.93 -11.38
C TYR A 123 -16.44 2.37 -9.97
N ASP A 124 -15.48 2.30 -9.05
CA ASP A 124 -15.72 2.58 -7.63
C ASP A 124 -14.74 3.58 -7.02
N ARG A 125 -13.94 4.26 -7.86
CA ARG A 125 -12.94 5.21 -7.38
C ARG A 125 -13.53 6.29 -6.49
N ASP A 126 -14.65 6.89 -6.91
CA ASP A 126 -15.23 8.01 -6.19
C ASP A 126 -15.69 7.62 -4.79
N ARG A 127 -16.10 6.37 -4.60
CA ARG A 127 -16.53 5.88 -3.30
C ARG A 127 -15.39 5.42 -2.41
N HIS A 128 -14.34 4.83 -2.99
CA HIS A 128 -13.32 4.14 -2.19
C HIS A 128 -11.98 4.83 -2.14
N GLU A 129 -11.64 5.69 -3.08
CA GLU A 129 -10.36 6.40 -3.03
C GLU A 129 -10.22 7.25 -1.76
N PRO A 130 -11.23 8.04 -1.35
CA PRO A 130 -11.10 8.79 -0.09
C PRO A 130 -10.90 7.89 1.13
N VAL A 131 -11.51 6.70 1.13
CA VAL A 131 -11.34 5.73 2.22
C VAL A 131 -9.92 5.19 2.23
N LEU A 132 -9.37 4.82 1.06
CA LEU A 132 -7.99 4.36 0.95
C LEU A 132 -7.01 5.41 1.45
N LEU A 133 -7.21 6.67 1.07
CA LEU A 133 -6.35 7.76 1.54
C LEU A 133 -6.44 7.92 3.05
N ALA A 134 -7.63 7.77 3.63
CA ALA A 134 -7.80 7.85 5.08
C ALA A 134 -7.11 6.69 5.81
N ILE A 135 -7.17 5.48 5.25
CA ILE A 135 -6.46 4.32 5.83
C ILE A 135 -4.95 4.58 5.81
N MET A 136 -4.43 5.03 4.68
CA MET A 136 -3.00 5.33 4.55
C MET A 136 -2.56 6.44 5.50
N ALA A 137 -3.39 7.47 5.67
CA ALA A 137 -3.10 8.57 6.60
C ALA A 137 -3.11 8.11 8.06
N SER A 138 -3.79 7.02 8.38
CA SER A 138 -3.85 6.48 9.74
C SER A 138 -2.61 5.65 10.12
N VAL A 139 -1.73 5.34 9.16
CA VAL A 139 -0.55 4.53 9.42
C VAL A 139 0.37 5.22 10.42
N GLN A 140 0.79 4.47 11.43
CA GLN A 140 1.78 4.91 12.42
C GLN A 140 2.86 3.84 12.52
N VAL A 141 4.08 4.28 12.75
CA VAL A 141 5.21 3.38 12.95
C VAL A 141 5.89 3.76 14.26
N GLU A 142 6.42 2.77 14.97
CA GLU A 142 7.14 3.01 16.21
C GLU A 142 8.44 3.77 15.94
N ASP A 143 8.81 4.66 16.89
CA ASP A 143 10.10 5.33 16.86
C ASP A 143 11.22 4.29 17.00
N TRP A 144 12.32 4.54 16.33
CA TRP A 144 13.42 3.58 16.18
C TRP A 144 14.78 4.14 16.58
N ASP A 145 14.79 5.25 17.31
CA ASP A 145 16.03 5.85 17.81
C ASP A 145 16.57 5.18 19.06
#